data_d3dd635a043cc77a435d4e4dbb370de4
#
_entry.id   d3dd635a043cc77a435d4e4dbb370de4
#
_cell.length_a   1.000
_cell.length_b   1.000
_cell.length_c   1.000
_cell.angle_alpha   90.00
_cell.angle_beta   90.00
_cell.angle_gamma   90.00
#
_symmetry.space_group_name_H-M   'P 1'
#
loop_
_entity.id
_entity.type
_entity.pdbx_description
1 polymer ?
#
loop_
_entity_poly.entity_id
_entity_poly.type
_entity_poly.pdbx_seq_one_letter_code
_entity_poly.pdbx_strand_id
1 'polypeptide(L)'
;MQPGQKLVAEDGHQVLLFPLPVMNITQTSSPSSFSHCCGHPFDCVGNTVRAPYYAPCDCRLYYTNDSSVGNSRSWVSLDPVHTPSGLKYVSFQFTHDNAPPYSAIGTVVRQGQLIGRTGTAGFVTGDHVHIDQASGQDIPMISSGITCSGGNLCYMLSGSEQPYDIFYINGTSVINDMGLNFQEYSGGVSPGGTPSKMKFMYYLKRRW
;
A
#
# COMPACT_ATOMS: atom_id res chain seq x y z
N MET A 1 4.25 2.44 7.88
CA MET A 1 3.70 3.59 8.66
C MET A 1 3.23 3.15 10.03
N GLN A 2 3.07 4.08 10.97
CA GLN A 2 2.54 3.80 12.31
C GLN A 2 1.04 4.15 12.39
N PRO A 3 0.29 3.58 13.36
CA PRO A 3 -1.12 3.93 13.55
C PRO A 3 -1.29 5.44 13.81
N GLY A 4 -2.24 6.06 13.14
CA GLY A 4 -2.52 7.49 13.22
C GLY A 4 -1.47 8.42 12.58
N GLN A 5 -0.44 7.86 11.96
CA GLN A 5 0.61 8.64 11.29
C GLN A 5 0.03 9.39 10.08
N LYS A 6 0.37 10.68 10.00
CA LYS A 6 0.09 11.52 8.85
C LYS A 6 1.38 12.18 8.38
N LEU A 7 1.53 12.29 7.07
CA LEU A 7 2.67 12.98 6.45
C LEU A 7 2.16 13.82 5.28
N VAL A 8 2.31 15.14 5.41
CA VAL A 8 1.87 16.13 4.42
C VAL A 8 3.08 16.94 3.99
N ALA A 9 3.27 17.06 2.69
CA ALA A 9 4.35 17.84 2.09
C ALA A 9 4.11 19.35 2.25
N GLU A 10 5.12 20.17 2.00
CA GLU A 10 5.03 21.64 2.12
C GLU A 10 3.96 22.26 1.18
N ASP A 11 3.69 21.62 0.05
CA ASP A 11 2.67 22.04 -0.91
C ASP A 11 1.23 21.66 -0.52
N GLY A 12 1.07 20.98 0.64
CA GLY A 12 -0.22 20.57 1.18
C GLY A 12 -0.72 19.20 0.73
N HIS A 13 -0.06 18.54 -0.22
CA HIS A 13 -0.41 17.19 -0.62
C HIS A 13 0.12 16.15 0.37
N GLN A 14 -0.63 15.06 0.56
CA GLN A 14 -0.17 13.94 1.38
C GLN A 14 0.96 13.18 0.70
N VAL A 15 1.81 12.56 1.51
CA VAL A 15 2.83 11.61 1.08
C VAL A 15 2.29 10.20 1.24
N LEU A 16 2.32 9.39 0.19
CA LEU A 16 1.82 8.02 0.23
C LEU A 16 2.80 7.11 0.98
N LEU A 17 2.34 6.58 2.11
CA LEU A 17 3.18 5.79 3.00
C LEU A 17 2.94 4.28 2.83
N PHE A 18 4.00 3.49 2.98
CA PHE A 18 3.88 2.02 3.05
C PHE A 18 2.92 1.63 4.18
N PRO A 19 1.91 0.79 3.92
CA PRO A 19 0.74 0.64 4.81
C PRO A 19 1.02 -0.07 6.14
N LEU A 20 2.09 -0.88 6.26
CA LEU A 20 2.39 -1.63 7.48
C LEU A 20 3.44 -0.91 8.35
N PRO A 21 3.40 -1.09 9.68
CA PRO A 21 4.45 -0.63 10.59
C PRO A 21 5.79 -1.36 10.38
N VAL A 22 5.70 -2.60 9.93
CA VAL A 22 6.85 -3.48 9.65
C VAL A 22 6.71 -3.98 8.21
N MET A 23 7.76 -3.81 7.43
CA MET A 23 7.89 -4.38 6.08
C MET A 23 8.66 -5.68 6.17
N ASN A 24 8.01 -6.77 5.83
CA ASN A 24 8.62 -8.08 5.65
C ASN A 24 7.98 -8.72 4.41
N ILE A 25 8.55 -8.41 3.25
CA ILE A 25 8.06 -8.89 1.94
C ILE A 25 8.49 -10.35 1.79
N THR A 26 7.53 -11.21 1.48
CA THR A 26 7.74 -12.66 1.34
C THR A 26 7.64 -13.14 -0.11
N GLN A 27 6.98 -12.35 -0.97
CA GLN A 27 6.87 -12.65 -2.39
C GLN A 27 6.77 -11.36 -3.19
N THR A 28 7.43 -11.32 -4.35
CA THR A 28 7.34 -10.26 -5.36
C THR A 28 6.98 -10.85 -6.71
N SER A 29 6.72 -9.99 -7.70
CA SER A 29 6.45 -10.42 -9.06
C SER A 29 7.69 -10.99 -9.72
N SER A 30 7.52 -12.14 -10.38
CA SER A 30 8.49 -12.67 -11.35
C SER A 30 7.76 -13.57 -12.35
N PRO A 31 8.27 -13.75 -13.58
CA PRO A 31 7.66 -14.65 -14.57
C PRO A 31 7.51 -16.11 -14.08
N SER A 32 8.34 -16.55 -13.15
CA SER A 32 8.29 -17.88 -12.54
C SER A 32 7.51 -17.95 -11.23
N SER A 33 6.91 -16.85 -10.79
CA SER A 33 6.15 -16.81 -9.53
C SER A 33 4.96 -17.77 -9.57
N PHE A 34 4.65 -18.34 -8.41
CA PHE A 34 3.50 -19.23 -8.23
C PHE A 34 2.17 -18.51 -8.49
N SER A 35 2.03 -17.25 -8.07
CA SER A 35 0.81 -16.43 -8.17
C SER A 35 1.02 -15.01 -8.67
N HIS A 36 2.25 -14.49 -8.66
CA HIS A 36 2.61 -13.11 -9.02
C HIS A 36 3.42 -13.05 -10.32
N CYS A 37 2.94 -13.73 -11.37
CA CYS A 37 3.69 -13.83 -12.64
C CYS A 37 3.41 -12.66 -13.60
N CYS A 38 2.62 -11.69 -13.20
CA CYS A 38 2.31 -10.49 -13.98
C CYS A 38 2.12 -9.27 -13.06
N GLY A 39 2.17 -8.08 -13.62
CA GLY A 39 2.09 -6.85 -12.83
C GLY A 39 3.22 -6.74 -11.82
N HIS A 40 2.96 -5.99 -10.74
CA HIS A 40 3.93 -5.74 -9.68
C HIS A 40 3.33 -5.91 -8.27
N PRO A 41 2.42 -6.89 -8.05
CA PRO A 41 1.93 -7.17 -6.71
C PRO A 41 3.05 -7.74 -5.84
N PHE A 42 2.86 -7.62 -4.53
CA PHE A 42 3.75 -8.22 -3.54
C PHE A 42 2.97 -8.71 -2.33
N ASP A 43 3.51 -9.72 -1.65
CA ASP A 43 2.99 -10.21 -0.38
C ASP A 43 3.84 -9.71 0.77
N CYS A 44 3.18 -9.23 1.81
CA CYS A 44 3.83 -8.74 3.01
C CYS A 44 3.21 -9.38 4.25
N VAL A 45 4.06 -9.92 5.12
CA VAL A 45 3.67 -10.34 6.45
C VAL A 45 4.05 -9.25 7.46
N GLY A 46 3.34 -9.16 8.57
CA GLY A 46 3.76 -8.32 9.68
C GLY A 46 4.74 -9.05 10.61
N ASN A 47 4.99 -8.48 11.78
CA ASN A 47 5.75 -9.11 12.85
C ASN A 47 4.89 -10.03 13.75
N THR A 48 3.58 -10.08 13.51
CA THR A 48 2.60 -10.92 14.21
C THR A 48 1.56 -11.44 13.23
N VAL A 49 0.91 -12.55 13.56
CA VAL A 49 -0.29 -13.02 12.87
C VAL A 49 -1.38 -11.94 12.98
N ARG A 50 -2.14 -11.73 11.93
CA ARG A 50 -3.17 -10.70 11.85
C ARG A 50 -2.61 -9.29 12.09
N ALA A 51 -1.41 -9.03 11.57
CA ALA A 51 -0.77 -7.72 11.67
C ALA A 51 -1.64 -6.62 11.05
N PRO A 52 -1.80 -5.47 11.71
CA PRO A 52 -2.61 -4.38 11.17
C PRO A 52 -1.91 -3.67 10.02
N TYR A 53 -2.71 -3.22 9.04
CA TYR A 53 -2.26 -2.27 8.04
C TYR A 53 -3.21 -1.07 7.99
N TYR A 54 -2.67 0.07 7.58
CA TYR A 54 -3.30 1.38 7.72
C TYR A 54 -3.43 2.07 6.37
N ALA A 55 -4.41 2.98 6.24
CA ALA A 55 -4.62 3.79 5.06
C ALA A 55 -3.34 4.58 4.70
N PRO A 56 -2.72 4.34 3.53
CA PRO A 56 -1.46 4.99 3.14
C PRO A 56 -1.59 6.49 2.87
N CYS A 57 -2.81 6.96 2.62
CA CYS A 57 -3.24 8.34 2.46
C CYS A 57 -4.72 8.47 2.81
N ASP A 58 -5.30 9.65 2.75
CA ASP A 58 -6.74 9.83 2.75
C ASP A 58 -7.29 9.16 1.47
N CYS A 59 -8.21 8.20 1.62
CA CYS A 59 -8.65 7.39 0.50
C CYS A 59 -10.11 6.96 0.61
N ARG A 60 -10.66 6.53 -0.53
CA ARG A 60 -12.04 6.05 -0.67
C ARG A 60 -12.04 4.61 -1.18
N LEU A 61 -12.87 3.77 -0.57
CA LEU A 61 -13.14 2.42 -1.03
C LEU A 61 -13.98 2.48 -2.32
N TYR A 62 -13.49 1.91 -3.42
CA TYR A 62 -14.22 1.89 -4.69
C TYR A 62 -14.59 0.48 -5.19
N TYR A 63 -13.98 -0.57 -4.64
CA TYR A 63 -14.28 -1.93 -5.03
C TYR A 63 -14.10 -2.90 -3.85
N THR A 64 -14.98 -3.90 -3.80
CA THR A 64 -14.93 -5.01 -2.83
C THR A 64 -15.19 -6.32 -3.54
N ASN A 65 -14.49 -7.37 -3.12
CA ASN A 65 -14.74 -8.74 -3.57
C ASN A 65 -14.53 -9.71 -2.40
N ASP A 66 -15.59 -10.34 -1.94
CA ASP A 66 -15.59 -11.34 -0.87
C ASP A 66 -15.83 -12.73 -1.51
N SER A 67 -14.87 -13.18 -2.32
CA SER A 67 -14.92 -14.47 -3.02
C SER A 67 -14.00 -15.51 -2.39
N SER A 68 -14.07 -16.73 -2.88
CA SER A 68 -13.16 -17.83 -2.50
C SER A 68 -11.68 -17.56 -2.84
N VAL A 69 -11.40 -16.57 -3.68
CA VAL A 69 -10.04 -16.17 -4.03
C VAL A 69 -9.39 -15.33 -2.91
N GLY A 70 -10.21 -14.67 -2.10
CA GLY A 70 -9.82 -13.81 -0.99
C GLY A 70 -10.75 -12.62 -0.83
N ASN A 71 -10.71 -12.00 0.34
CA ASN A 71 -11.46 -10.77 0.61
C ASN A 71 -10.63 -9.58 0.11
N SER A 72 -11.01 -8.97 -1.00
CA SER A 72 -10.28 -7.87 -1.61
C SER A 72 -10.96 -6.53 -1.35
N ARG A 73 -10.15 -5.50 -1.10
CA ARG A 73 -10.58 -4.10 -0.93
C ARG A 73 -9.68 -3.21 -1.76
N SER A 74 -10.28 -2.52 -2.75
CA SER A 74 -9.55 -1.56 -3.57
C SER A 74 -9.93 -0.15 -3.18
N TRP A 75 -8.91 0.65 -2.96
CA TRP A 75 -8.97 2.02 -2.48
C TRP A 75 -8.33 2.96 -3.49
N VAL A 76 -8.76 4.20 -3.51
CA VAL A 76 -8.16 5.27 -4.30
C VAL A 76 -7.91 6.49 -3.45
N SER A 77 -6.78 7.16 -3.63
CA SER A 77 -6.48 8.44 -2.98
C SER A 77 -7.54 9.49 -3.30
N LEU A 78 -7.97 10.29 -2.31
CA LEU A 78 -8.96 11.35 -2.51
C LEU A 78 -8.41 12.49 -3.36
N ASP A 79 -7.13 12.80 -3.17
CA ASP A 79 -6.38 13.84 -3.86
C ASP A 79 -5.10 13.25 -4.46
N PRO A 80 -4.42 13.95 -5.38
CA PRO A 80 -3.07 13.56 -5.77
C PRO A 80 -2.14 13.50 -4.56
N VAL A 81 -1.30 12.47 -4.49
CA VAL A 81 -0.37 12.24 -3.40
C VAL A 81 1.07 12.16 -3.91
N HIS A 82 2.03 12.56 -3.08
CA HIS A 82 3.45 12.37 -3.39
C HIS A 82 3.81 10.89 -3.30
N THR A 83 4.33 10.37 -4.40
CA THR A 83 4.97 9.06 -4.51
C THR A 83 6.44 9.25 -4.89
N PRO A 84 7.32 8.25 -4.76
CA PRO A 84 8.68 8.32 -5.28
C PRO A 84 8.76 8.69 -6.77
N SER A 85 7.75 8.32 -7.57
CA SER A 85 7.66 8.64 -9.01
C SER A 85 6.88 9.93 -9.34
N GLY A 86 6.50 10.74 -8.34
CA GLY A 86 5.86 12.05 -8.52
C GLY A 86 4.49 12.20 -7.88
N LEU A 87 3.86 13.35 -8.11
CA LEU A 87 2.53 13.69 -7.60
C LEU A 87 1.45 13.09 -8.52
N LYS A 88 0.60 12.21 -8.00
CA LYS A 88 -0.42 11.50 -8.78
C LYS A 88 -1.55 10.94 -7.92
N TYR A 89 -2.70 10.62 -8.54
CA TYR A 89 -3.68 9.72 -7.94
C TYR A 89 -3.15 8.30 -7.94
N VAL A 90 -3.47 7.53 -6.89
CA VAL A 90 -3.05 6.13 -6.76
C VAL A 90 -4.23 5.29 -6.33
N SER A 91 -4.44 4.18 -7.04
CA SER A 91 -5.30 3.08 -6.63
C SER A 91 -4.45 1.96 -6.04
N PHE A 92 -4.93 1.33 -4.97
CA PHE A 92 -4.24 0.21 -4.31
C PHE A 92 -5.24 -0.80 -3.77
N GLN A 93 -4.86 -2.06 -3.81
CA GLN A 93 -5.70 -3.17 -3.38
C GLN A 93 -5.01 -3.96 -2.26
N PHE A 94 -5.80 -4.39 -1.28
CA PHE A 94 -5.41 -5.30 -0.22
C PHE A 94 -6.29 -6.54 -0.27
N THR A 95 -5.69 -7.72 -0.16
CA THR A 95 -6.40 -9.00 -0.22
C THR A 95 -5.98 -9.90 0.97
N HIS A 96 -6.83 -10.87 1.29
CA HIS A 96 -6.66 -11.94 2.28
C HIS A 96 -7.03 -11.60 3.72
N ASP A 97 -7.48 -10.39 4.06
CA ASP A 97 -8.03 -10.15 5.41
C ASP A 97 -9.27 -11.02 5.65
N ASN A 98 -9.28 -11.78 6.76
CA ASN A 98 -10.39 -12.66 7.13
C ASN A 98 -11.68 -11.89 7.48
N ALA A 99 -11.55 -10.63 7.93
CA ALA A 99 -12.67 -9.78 8.33
C ALA A 99 -12.33 -8.31 8.07
N PRO A 100 -12.34 -7.87 6.80
CA PRO A 100 -12.05 -6.47 6.46
C PRO A 100 -13.05 -5.53 7.14
N PRO A 101 -12.60 -4.45 7.81
CA PRO A 101 -13.49 -3.60 8.61
C PRO A 101 -14.46 -2.76 7.77
N TYR A 102 -14.22 -2.63 6.45
CA TYR A 102 -15.03 -1.82 5.55
C TYR A 102 -15.49 -2.63 4.34
N SER A 103 -16.79 -2.50 4.02
CA SER A 103 -17.41 -3.14 2.85
C SER A 103 -18.29 -2.20 2.03
N ALA A 104 -18.68 -1.04 2.58
CA ALA A 104 -19.51 -0.08 1.88
C ALA A 104 -18.67 0.75 0.89
N ILE A 105 -18.90 0.57 -0.41
CA ILE A 105 -18.29 1.40 -1.45
C ILE A 105 -18.62 2.87 -1.20
N GLY A 106 -17.63 3.75 -1.40
CA GLY A 106 -17.72 5.16 -1.05
C GLY A 106 -17.22 5.48 0.36
N THR A 107 -16.94 4.48 1.21
CA THR A 107 -16.36 4.74 2.54
C THR A 107 -15.05 5.49 2.41
N VAL A 108 -14.93 6.60 3.14
CA VAL A 108 -13.71 7.41 3.22
C VAL A 108 -12.99 7.13 4.53
N VAL A 109 -11.69 6.95 4.45
CA VAL A 109 -10.80 6.80 5.60
C VAL A 109 -9.66 7.80 5.52
N ARG A 110 -9.08 8.14 6.67
CA ARG A 110 -7.96 9.08 6.78
C ARG A 110 -6.64 8.34 6.87
N GLN A 111 -5.57 8.99 6.39
CA GLN A 111 -4.21 8.46 6.50
C GLN A 111 -3.89 8.00 7.92
N GLY A 112 -3.35 6.80 8.07
CA GLY A 112 -3.03 6.20 9.37
C GLY A 112 -4.20 5.52 10.08
N GLN A 113 -5.42 5.57 9.53
CA GLN A 113 -6.56 4.82 10.05
C GLN A 113 -6.43 3.34 9.68
N LEU A 114 -6.78 2.45 10.61
CA LEU A 114 -6.80 1.00 10.36
C LEU A 114 -7.76 0.69 9.20
N ILE A 115 -7.29 -0.04 8.19
CA ILE A 115 -8.10 -0.48 7.04
C ILE A 115 -8.13 -1.98 6.84
N GLY A 116 -7.30 -2.73 7.58
CA GLY A 116 -7.33 -4.18 7.54
C GLY A 116 -6.22 -4.82 8.36
N ARG A 117 -6.16 -6.15 8.26
CA ARG A 117 -5.15 -6.99 8.89
C ARG A 117 -4.69 -8.05 7.91
N THR A 118 -3.43 -8.49 8.02
CA THR A 118 -2.97 -9.70 7.31
C THR A 118 -3.91 -10.85 7.63
N GLY A 119 -4.02 -11.82 6.74
CA GLY A 119 -4.98 -12.88 6.92
C GLY A 119 -4.73 -14.10 6.06
N THR A 120 -5.71 -15.00 6.10
CA THR A 120 -5.69 -16.28 5.40
C THR A 120 -6.97 -16.50 4.59
N ALA A 121 -7.73 -15.44 4.27
CA ALA A 121 -8.91 -15.57 3.44
C ALA A 121 -8.55 -15.91 2.00
N GLY A 122 -9.17 -16.96 1.46
CA GLY A 122 -8.98 -17.38 0.08
C GLY A 122 -7.83 -18.37 -0.12
N PHE A 123 -7.25 -18.35 -1.33
CA PHE A 123 -6.22 -19.29 -1.72
C PHE A 123 -4.84 -18.78 -1.31
N VAL A 124 -4.42 -19.17 -0.11
CA VAL A 124 -3.17 -18.74 0.52
C VAL A 124 -2.44 -19.89 1.25
N THR A 125 -1.14 -19.75 1.41
CA THR A 125 -0.32 -20.73 2.15
C THR A 125 0.00 -20.33 3.59
N GLY A 126 -0.34 -19.08 3.98
CA GLY A 126 -0.09 -18.53 5.32
C GLY A 126 -0.66 -17.12 5.48
N ASP A 127 -0.53 -16.58 6.70
CA ASP A 127 -1.01 -15.24 7.04
C ASP A 127 -0.16 -14.16 6.35
N HIS A 128 -0.75 -13.37 5.46
CA HIS A 128 -0.13 -12.24 4.79
C HIS A 128 -1.18 -11.25 4.28
N VAL A 129 -0.75 -10.16 3.73
CA VAL A 129 -1.55 -9.29 2.87
C VAL A 129 -0.92 -9.25 1.49
N HIS A 130 -1.73 -9.50 0.47
CA HIS A 130 -1.40 -9.27 -0.93
C HIS A 130 -1.72 -7.81 -1.26
N ILE A 131 -0.75 -7.09 -1.80
CA ILE A 131 -0.87 -5.66 -2.15
C ILE A 131 -0.57 -5.49 -3.62
N ASP A 132 -1.44 -4.77 -4.33
CA ASP A 132 -1.21 -4.31 -5.69
C ASP A 132 -1.52 -2.81 -5.78
N GLN A 133 -0.83 -2.09 -6.66
CA GLN A 133 -0.88 -0.64 -6.77
C GLN A 133 -0.70 -0.17 -8.21
N ALA A 134 -1.38 0.93 -8.56
CA ALA A 134 -1.30 1.55 -9.87
C ALA A 134 -1.58 3.05 -9.79
N SER A 135 -0.99 3.84 -10.68
CA SER A 135 -1.36 5.25 -10.85
C SER A 135 -2.73 5.39 -11.50
N GLY A 136 -3.53 6.32 -10.98
CA GLY A 136 -4.86 6.63 -11.49
C GLY A 136 -5.98 6.43 -10.48
N GLN A 137 -7.19 6.82 -10.89
CA GLN A 137 -8.39 6.71 -10.07
C GLN A 137 -9.21 5.48 -10.48
N ASP A 138 -9.72 4.75 -9.46
CA ASP A 138 -10.64 3.62 -9.63
C ASP A 138 -10.13 2.57 -10.64
N ILE A 139 -8.84 2.28 -10.61
CA ILE A 139 -8.19 1.35 -11.54
C ILE A 139 -8.76 -0.06 -11.38
N PRO A 140 -9.27 -0.68 -12.46
CA PRO A 140 -9.87 -2.00 -12.37
C PRO A 140 -8.83 -3.11 -12.25
N MET A 141 -9.22 -4.18 -11.57
CA MET A 141 -8.53 -5.47 -11.69
C MET A 141 -8.76 -6.05 -13.08
N ILE A 142 -7.71 -6.49 -13.71
CA ILE A 142 -7.76 -7.17 -15.02
C ILE A 142 -7.06 -8.52 -14.94
N SER A 143 -7.51 -9.45 -15.80
CA SER A 143 -6.74 -10.67 -16.08
C SER A 143 -5.65 -10.35 -17.09
N SER A 144 -4.44 -10.80 -16.80
CA SER A 144 -3.33 -10.70 -17.76
C SER A 144 -3.45 -11.65 -18.95
N GLY A 145 -4.34 -12.66 -18.85
CA GLY A 145 -4.37 -13.81 -19.77
C GLY A 145 -3.20 -14.79 -19.56
N ILE A 146 -2.32 -14.53 -18.60
CA ILE A 146 -1.16 -15.38 -18.27
C ILE A 146 -1.53 -16.29 -17.10
N THR A 147 -1.18 -17.56 -17.21
CA THR A 147 -1.30 -18.53 -16.11
C THR A 147 0.05 -18.65 -15.40
N CYS A 148 0.05 -18.42 -14.09
CA CYS A 148 1.24 -18.56 -13.27
C CYS A 148 1.61 -20.03 -13.02
N SER A 149 2.80 -20.28 -12.47
CA SER A 149 3.29 -21.63 -12.20
C SER A 149 2.39 -22.44 -11.26
N GLY A 150 1.58 -21.78 -10.43
CA GLY A 150 0.54 -22.39 -9.59
C GLY A 150 -0.75 -22.80 -10.34
N GLY A 151 -0.84 -22.62 -11.65
CA GLY A 151 -2.01 -22.97 -12.45
C GLY A 151 -3.14 -21.94 -12.44
N ASN A 152 -3.00 -20.82 -11.73
CA ASN A 152 -4.00 -19.78 -11.65
C ASN A 152 -3.74 -18.66 -12.67
N LEU A 153 -4.82 -18.09 -13.23
CA LEU A 153 -4.72 -16.85 -13.99
C LEU A 153 -4.19 -15.73 -13.08
N CYS A 154 -3.25 -14.96 -13.61
CA CYS A 154 -2.75 -13.79 -12.92
C CYS A 154 -3.70 -12.60 -13.10
N TYR A 155 -4.10 -12.01 -11.98
CA TYR A 155 -4.87 -10.78 -11.91
C TYR A 155 -4.01 -9.67 -11.33
N MET A 156 -4.19 -8.44 -11.83
CA MET A 156 -3.49 -7.25 -11.36
C MET A 156 -4.36 -6.00 -11.55
N LEU A 157 -4.05 -4.93 -10.86
CA LEU A 157 -4.56 -3.61 -11.22
C LEU A 157 -4.02 -3.22 -12.62
N SER A 158 -4.89 -2.68 -13.45
CA SER A 158 -4.48 -2.22 -14.78
C SER A 158 -3.37 -1.18 -14.66
N GLY A 159 -2.22 -1.42 -15.33
CA GLY A 159 -1.06 -0.54 -15.18
C GLY A 159 -0.36 -0.65 -13.82
N SER A 160 -0.40 -1.83 -13.18
CA SER A 160 0.31 -2.11 -11.93
C SER A 160 1.77 -1.64 -11.97
N GLU A 161 2.20 -0.91 -10.94
CA GLU A 161 3.52 -0.27 -10.83
C GLU A 161 4.34 -0.89 -9.70
N GLN A 162 5.66 -0.72 -9.78
CA GLN A 162 6.57 -1.20 -8.74
C GLN A 162 6.24 -0.55 -7.38
N PRO A 163 6.21 -1.32 -6.28
CA PRO A 163 5.83 -0.79 -4.97
C PRO A 163 6.77 0.31 -4.45
N TYR A 164 8.06 0.27 -4.79
CA TYR A 164 9.03 1.29 -4.41
C TYR A 164 8.89 2.61 -5.21
N ASP A 165 8.16 2.61 -6.33
CA ASP A 165 7.80 3.82 -7.10
C ASP A 165 6.52 4.48 -6.55
N ILE A 166 5.80 3.78 -5.68
CA ILE A 166 4.49 4.18 -5.15
C ILE A 166 4.57 4.54 -3.67
N PHE A 167 5.22 3.75 -2.84
CA PHE A 167 5.21 3.93 -1.39
C PHE A 167 6.55 4.45 -0.83
N TYR A 168 6.45 5.45 0.05
CA TYR A 168 7.55 5.83 0.96
C TYR A 168 7.47 5.04 2.27
N ILE A 169 8.63 4.77 2.90
CA ILE A 169 8.72 3.93 4.12
C ILE A 169 8.81 4.72 5.44
N ASN A 170 8.51 6.03 5.45
CA ASN A 170 8.59 6.84 6.66
C ASN A 170 7.80 6.20 7.82
N GLY A 171 8.52 5.88 8.91
CA GLY A 171 7.93 5.23 10.09
C GLY A 171 7.67 3.73 9.94
N THR A 172 8.18 3.09 8.89
CA THR A 172 8.14 1.64 8.70
C THR A 172 9.49 1.02 9.04
N SER A 173 9.50 -0.02 9.88
CA SER A 173 10.69 -0.82 10.12
C SER A 173 10.86 -1.85 8.99
N VAL A 174 12.03 -1.89 8.37
CA VAL A 174 12.31 -2.83 7.27
C VAL A 174 13.05 -4.05 7.82
N ILE A 175 12.43 -5.22 7.71
CA ILE A 175 13.06 -6.53 7.99
C ILE A 175 13.56 -7.14 6.69
N ASN A 176 12.71 -7.16 5.65
CA ASN A 176 13.02 -7.69 4.33
C ASN A 176 12.23 -6.90 3.28
N ASP A 177 12.92 -6.24 2.37
CA ASP A 177 12.35 -5.54 1.21
C ASP A 177 12.56 -6.31 -0.11
N MET A 178 13.16 -7.49 -0.05
CA MET A 178 13.55 -8.30 -1.21
C MET A 178 14.40 -7.54 -2.26
N GLY A 179 15.17 -6.53 -1.81
CA GLY A 179 16.04 -5.72 -2.66
C GLY A 179 15.30 -4.66 -3.49
N LEU A 180 14.05 -4.33 -3.15
CA LEU A 180 13.25 -3.34 -3.89
C LEU A 180 13.64 -1.88 -3.61
N ASN A 181 14.49 -1.62 -2.63
CA ASN A 181 15.09 -0.29 -2.36
C ASN A 181 14.07 0.85 -2.16
N PHE A 182 13.11 0.65 -1.27
CA PHE A 182 12.17 1.70 -0.87
C PHE A 182 12.87 2.92 -0.28
N GLN A 183 12.27 4.10 -0.47
CA GLN A 183 12.82 5.38 -0.04
C GLN A 183 11.99 6.00 1.10
N GLU A 184 12.65 6.78 1.97
CA GLU A 184 11.98 7.73 2.84
C GLU A 184 11.70 9.04 2.09
N TYR A 185 10.54 9.64 2.36
CA TYR A 185 10.25 10.98 1.85
C TYR A 185 11.22 12.00 2.45
N SER A 186 11.98 12.65 1.58
CA SER A 186 13.00 13.64 1.97
C SER A 186 12.61 15.09 1.68
N GLY A 187 11.45 15.36 1.10
CA GLY A 187 10.91 16.71 0.86
C GLY A 187 10.55 17.44 2.16
N GLY A 188 10.23 18.72 2.07
CA GLY A 188 9.67 19.49 3.19
C GLY A 188 8.29 18.98 3.61
N VAL A 189 7.91 19.25 4.86
CA VAL A 189 6.59 18.88 5.39
C VAL A 189 5.87 20.12 5.91
N SER A 190 4.52 20.13 5.79
CA SER A 190 3.70 21.20 6.36
C SER A 190 3.65 21.10 7.89
N PRO A 191 3.33 22.21 8.61
CA PRO A 191 3.23 22.20 10.08
C PRO A 191 2.23 21.20 10.66
N GLY A 192 1.24 20.77 9.87
CA GLY A 192 0.25 19.75 10.25
C GLY A 192 0.68 18.31 9.96
N GLY A 193 1.81 18.09 9.31
CA GLY A 193 2.35 16.76 9.05
C GLY A 193 3.05 16.17 10.27
N THR A 194 3.43 14.89 10.18
CA THR A 194 4.29 14.24 11.18
C THR A 194 5.73 14.24 10.64
N PRO A 195 6.54 15.28 10.91
CA PRO A 195 7.89 15.38 10.38
C PRO A 195 8.79 14.33 11.01
N SER A 196 9.73 13.78 10.23
CA SER A 196 10.84 13.03 10.80
C SER A 196 11.66 13.96 11.73
N LYS A 197 12.26 13.42 12.79
CA LYS A 197 13.07 14.21 13.76
C LYS A 197 14.12 15.10 13.07
N MET A 198 14.68 14.64 11.97
CA MET A 198 15.72 15.36 11.23
C MET A 198 15.18 16.58 10.47
N LYS A 199 13.91 16.56 10.02
CA LYS A 199 13.29 17.65 9.26
C LYS A 199 12.63 18.71 10.13
N PHE A 200 12.23 18.37 11.36
CA PHE A 200 11.75 19.34 12.33
C PHE A 200 12.81 20.42 12.64
N MET A 201 14.09 20.02 12.73
CA MET A 201 15.20 20.97 12.92
C MET A 201 15.41 21.89 11.71
N TYR A 202 15.16 21.40 10.49
CA TYR A 202 15.29 22.21 9.27
C TYR A 202 14.15 23.24 9.13
N TYR A 203 12.95 22.86 9.55
CA TYR A 203 11.77 23.74 9.53
C TYR A 203 11.89 24.89 10.53
N LEU A 204 12.43 24.64 11.73
CA LEU A 204 12.68 25.67 12.73
C LEU A 204 13.79 26.66 12.31
N LYS A 205 14.81 26.20 11.55
CA LYS A 205 15.89 27.07 11.04
C LYS A 205 15.47 28.01 9.92
N ARG A 206 14.37 27.77 9.22
CA ARG A 206 13.87 28.66 8.15
C ARG A 206 12.90 29.76 8.62
N ARG A 207 12.53 29.79 9.91
CA ARG A 207 11.61 30.79 10.48
C ARG A 207 12.30 31.89 11.30
N TRP A 208 13.65 31.92 11.31
CA TRP A 208 14.44 32.98 11.99
C TRP A 208 15.37 33.68 11.01
#